data_f2acf0e8eeef604e49a4b4f9ff385dac
#
_entry.id   f2acf0e8eeef604e49a4b4f9ff385dac
#
_cell.length_a   1.000
_cell.length_b   1.000
_cell.length_c   1.000
_cell.angle_alpha   90.00
_cell.angle_beta   90.00
_cell.angle_gamma   90.00
#
_symmetry.space_group_name_H-M   'P 1'
#
loop_
_entity.id
_entity.type
_entity.pdbx_description
1 polymer ?
#
loop_
_entity_poly.entity_id
_entity_poly.type
_entity_poly.pdbx_seq_one_letter_code
_entity_poly.pdbx_strand_id
1 'polypeptide(L)'
;MKRIKDLLLVLVTLAALPVLTAVAMGLYFARLMVNPRRAEQMRTPYEEGWAYDNVYFEATDGVPISSWFIPAPGDGPRPAVAIVHGWTWNRLGTTATDILGRLSGAAPVDLFAPARALREAGYHVLMFDMRNHGRSGAGPTVTFGHDEADDLLGAVQYLKGREDVDAERIGALGYSMGANTVMFACARSQEIKAAIAVQPVRPHVFASRMARSILGPLGGIALNVARRMYYRSGGPLLETVDPAIVADLVHPTAILYIQGDGDPWGDVDSVRRFYELGQEPQELKIVPSVHRFDGYHYLQGHPDVMLGFFEQHLSG
;
A
#
# COMPACT_ATOMS: atom_id res chain seq x y z
N MET A 1 9.16 -40.16 41.57
CA MET A 1 8.16 -40.16 40.48
C MET A 1 7.50 -38.79 40.29
N LYS A 2 6.94 -38.14 41.33
CA LYS A 2 6.26 -36.82 41.20
C LYS A 2 7.21 -35.75 40.62
N ARG A 3 8.40 -35.54 41.17
CA ARG A 3 9.39 -34.55 40.68
C ARG A 3 9.82 -34.76 39.22
N ILE A 4 9.88 -36.01 38.73
CA ILE A 4 10.23 -36.29 37.33
C ILE A 4 9.06 -35.90 36.40
N LYS A 5 7.81 -36.17 36.82
CA LYS A 5 6.63 -35.77 36.07
C LYS A 5 6.51 -34.22 36.00
N ASP A 6 6.77 -33.53 37.12
CA ASP A 6 6.76 -32.08 37.19
C ASP A 6 7.84 -31.48 36.28
N LEU A 7 9.05 -32.04 36.28
CA LEU A 7 10.15 -31.62 35.41
C LEU A 7 9.80 -31.85 33.91
N LEU A 8 9.27 -33.03 33.58
CA LEU A 8 8.81 -33.32 32.21
C LEU A 8 7.71 -32.35 31.75
N LEU A 9 6.75 -32.05 32.62
CA LEU A 9 5.69 -31.09 32.29
C LEU A 9 6.27 -29.70 32.02
N VAL A 10 7.20 -29.24 32.85
CA VAL A 10 7.90 -27.95 32.64
C VAL A 10 8.65 -27.95 31.30
N LEU A 11 9.40 -29.00 30.99
CA LEU A 11 10.16 -29.12 29.74
C LEU A 11 9.23 -29.12 28.51
N VAL A 12 8.11 -29.87 28.57
CA VAL A 12 7.11 -29.90 27.49
C VAL A 12 6.47 -28.54 27.33
N THR A 13 6.13 -27.85 28.42
CA THR A 13 5.53 -26.48 28.35
C THR A 13 6.54 -25.50 27.76
N LEU A 14 7.78 -25.52 28.18
CA LEU A 14 8.84 -24.65 27.63
C LEU A 14 9.09 -24.90 26.13
N ALA A 15 9.02 -26.16 25.69
CA ALA A 15 9.16 -26.50 24.27
C ALA A 15 7.92 -26.12 23.44
N ALA A 16 6.72 -26.22 24.02
CA ALA A 16 5.49 -25.89 23.32
C ALA A 16 5.23 -24.37 23.19
N LEU A 17 5.71 -23.57 24.15
CA LEU A 17 5.44 -22.14 24.20
C LEU A 17 5.85 -21.37 22.92
N PRO A 18 7.05 -21.56 22.34
CA PRO A 18 7.42 -20.89 21.11
C PRO A 18 6.51 -21.25 19.92
N VAL A 19 6.10 -22.50 19.83
CA VAL A 19 5.19 -22.97 18.78
C VAL A 19 3.79 -22.35 18.95
N LEU A 20 3.27 -22.30 20.16
CA LEU A 20 1.99 -21.64 20.47
C LEU A 20 2.04 -20.15 20.17
N THR A 21 3.17 -19.49 20.47
CA THR A 21 3.39 -18.10 20.10
C THR A 21 3.35 -17.91 18.59
N ALA A 22 4.04 -18.77 17.83
CA ALA A 22 4.01 -18.70 16.36
C ALA A 22 2.61 -18.93 15.78
N VAL A 23 1.83 -19.84 16.35
CA VAL A 23 0.42 -20.07 15.98
C VAL A 23 -0.42 -18.82 16.28
N ALA A 24 -0.30 -18.25 17.47
CA ALA A 24 -1.02 -17.04 17.86
C ALA A 24 -0.69 -15.85 16.94
N MET A 25 0.60 -15.68 16.59
CA MET A 25 1.03 -14.67 15.61
C MET A 25 0.48 -14.95 14.23
N GLY A 26 0.41 -16.21 13.79
CA GLY A 26 -0.21 -16.58 12.53
C GLY A 26 -1.70 -16.22 12.47
N LEU A 27 -2.44 -16.46 13.56
CA LEU A 27 -3.84 -16.05 13.69
C LEU A 27 -3.99 -14.51 13.68
N TYR A 28 -3.08 -13.81 14.34
CA TYR A 28 -3.06 -12.35 14.32
C TYR A 28 -2.82 -11.79 12.91
N PHE A 29 -1.83 -12.32 12.18
CA PHE A 29 -1.58 -11.93 10.79
C PHE A 29 -2.78 -12.26 9.89
N ALA A 30 -3.39 -13.44 10.04
CA ALA A 30 -4.61 -13.79 9.30
C ALA A 30 -5.71 -12.74 9.53
N ARG A 31 -5.93 -12.35 10.78
CA ARG A 31 -6.91 -11.32 11.13
C ARG A 31 -6.62 -9.98 10.41
N LEU A 32 -5.34 -9.56 10.36
CA LEU A 32 -4.97 -8.33 9.65
C LEU A 32 -5.16 -8.43 8.13
N MET A 33 -5.00 -9.63 7.55
CA MET A 33 -5.22 -9.88 6.13
C MET A 33 -6.72 -9.95 5.77
N VAL A 34 -7.57 -10.40 6.69
CA VAL A 34 -9.03 -10.51 6.49
C VAL A 34 -9.73 -9.20 6.85
N ASN A 35 -9.44 -8.68 8.03
CA ASN A 35 -10.07 -7.47 8.57
C ASN A 35 -9.04 -6.68 9.38
N PRO A 36 -8.24 -5.84 8.73
CA PRO A 36 -7.22 -5.04 9.40
C PRO A 36 -7.85 -4.09 10.42
N ARG A 37 -7.07 -3.75 11.45
CA ARG A 37 -7.49 -2.71 12.37
C ARG A 37 -7.59 -1.40 11.60
N ARG A 38 -8.75 -0.74 11.70
CA ARG A 38 -8.95 0.58 11.10
C ARG A 38 -8.16 1.62 11.89
N ALA A 39 -7.12 2.17 11.29
CA ALA A 39 -6.32 3.23 11.89
C ALA A 39 -7.16 4.49 12.02
N GLU A 40 -7.05 5.17 13.17
CA GLU A 40 -7.76 6.43 13.42
C GLU A 40 -7.17 7.56 12.58
N GLN A 41 -8.04 8.45 12.11
CA GLN A 41 -7.64 9.69 11.46
C GLN A 41 -7.36 10.74 12.55
N MET A 42 -6.08 10.95 12.85
CA MET A 42 -5.64 11.83 13.93
C MET A 42 -5.64 13.30 13.54
N ARG A 43 -5.74 13.62 12.26
CA ARG A 43 -5.76 14.98 11.70
C ARG A 43 -6.46 15.00 10.34
N THR A 44 -6.76 16.18 9.85
CA THR A 44 -7.41 16.46 8.58
C THR A 44 -6.57 17.47 7.77
N PRO A 45 -6.87 17.75 6.51
CA PRO A 45 -6.20 18.83 5.78
C PRO A 45 -6.38 20.23 6.40
N TYR A 46 -7.36 20.41 7.30
CA TYR A 46 -7.56 21.67 7.99
C TYR A 46 -6.37 22.06 8.88
N GLU A 47 -5.73 21.10 9.55
CA GLU A 47 -4.55 21.33 10.38
C GLU A 47 -3.32 21.74 9.56
N GLU A 48 -3.33 21.45 8.25
CA GLU A 48 -2.33 21.94 7.28
C GLU A 48 -2.69 23.34 6.72
N GLY A 49 -3.85 23.90 7.11
CA GLY A 49 -4.37 25.14 6.55
C GLY A 49 -4.92 25.02 5.14
N TRP A 50 -5.31 23.81 4.71
CA TRP A 50 -5.82 23.58 3.37
C TRP A 50 -7.33 23.51 3.34
N ALA A 51 -7.93 24.14 2.31
CA ALA A 51 -9.30 23.84 1.93
C ALA A 51 -9.38 22.40 1.44
N TYR A 52 -10.47 21.71 1.74
CA TYR A 52 -10.73 20.36 1.27
C TYR A 52 -12.21 20.02 1.33
N ASP A 53 -12.63 19.07 0.50
CA ASP A 53 -13.95 18.47 0.53
C ASP A 53 -13.88 17.07 1.15
N ASN A 54 -14.78 16.75 2.07
CA ASN A 54 -15.04 15.37 2.43
C ASN A 54 -15.87 14.72 1.34
N VAL A 55 -15.33 13.72 0.67
CA VAL A 55 -15.92 13.09 -0.49
C VAL A 55 -16.16 11.61 -0.23
N TYR A 56 -17.29 11.13 -0.75
CA TYR A 56 -17.63 9.71 -0.78
C TYR A 56 -17.94 9.35 -2.24
N PHE A 57 -17.34 8.27 -2.71
CA PHE A 57 -17.63 7.69 -4.02
C PHE A 57 -17.69 6.17 -3.90
N GLU A 58 -18.17 5.50 -4.92
CA GLU A 58 -18.17 4.05 -4.98
C GLU A 58 -16.94 3.55 -5.77
N ALA A 59 -16.29 2.50 -5.27
CA ALA A 59 -15.39 1.69 -6.05
C ALA A 59 -16.14 1.10 -7.27
N THR A 60 -15.46 0.66 -8.31
CA THR A 60 -16.12 0.13 -9.52
C THR A 60 -16.97 -1.12 -9.25
N ASP A 61 -16.74 -1.81 -8.15
CA ASP A 61 -17.53 -2.94 -7.66
C ASP A 61 -18.56 -2.56 -6.58
N GLY A 62 -18.77 -1.25 -6.31
CA GLY A 62 -19.81 -0.73 -5.42
C GLY A 62 -19.43 -0.58 -3.95
N VAL A 63 -18.18 -0.83 -3.55
CA VAL A 63 -17.73 -0.58 -2.18
C VAL A 63 -17.65 0.92 -1.91
N PRO A 64 -18.31 1.47 -0.84
CA PRO A 64 -18.25 2.89 -0.55
C PRO A 64 -16.87 3.30 -0.03
N ILE A 65 -16.29 4.33 -0.66
CA ILE A 65 -14.95 4.83 -0.38
C ILE A 65 -15.03 6.24 0.20
N SER A 66 -14.35 6.44 1.34
CA SER A 66 -14.22 7.73 2.02
C SER A 66 -12.92 8.40 1.61
N SER A 67 -12.97 9.69 1.25
CA SER A 67 -11.82 10.42 0.74
C SER A 67 -11.82 11.89 1.16
N TRP A 68 -10.69 12.55 0.91
CA TRP A 68 -10.54 14.00 0.87
C TRP A 68 -10.10 14.43 -0.51
N PHE A 69 -10.83 15.36 -1.11
CA PHE A 69 -10.38 16.10 -2.26
C PHE A 69 -9.75 17.42 -1.79
N ILE A 70 -8.50 17.64 -2.11
CA ILE A 70 -7.70 18.80 -1.70
C ILE A 70 -7.38 19.60 -2.96
N PRO A 71 -8.04 20.74 -3.18
CA PRO A 71 -7.82 21.53 -4.39
C PRO A 71 -6.44 22.20 -4.37
N ALA A 72 -5.79 22.23 -5.54
CA ALA A 72 -4.63 23.07 -5.77
C ALA A 72 -5.01 24.55 -5.75
N PRO A 73 -4.07 25.46 -5.44
CA PRO A 73 -4.31 26.90 -5.56
C PRO A 73 -4.58 27.35 -7.01
N GLY A 74 -5.47 28.31 -7.19
CA GLY A 74 -5.81 28.96 -8.47
C GLY A 74 -7.02 28.35 -9.15
N ASP A 75 -7.48 28.97 -10.24
CA ASP A 75 -8.72 28.67 -10.94
C ASP A 75 -8.51 27.77 -12.17
N GLY A 76 -9.61 27.16 -12.66
CA GLY A 76 -9.68 26.34 -13.87
C GLY A 76 -9.31 24.87 -13.66
N PRO A 77 -9.56 24.04 -14.70
CA PRO A 77 -9.24 22.61 -14.64
C PRO A 77 -7.74 22.37 -14.48
N ARG A 78 -7.39 21.50 -13.54
CA ARG A 78 -6.00 21.16 -13.21
C ARG A 78 -5.77 19.67 -13.19
N PRO A 79 -4.52 19.19 -13.38
CA PRO A 79 -4.21 17.80 -13.21
C PRO A 79 -4.50 17.36 -11.78
N ALA A 80 -4.80 16.07 -11.58
CA ALA A 80 -5.08 15.49 -10.28
C ALA A 80 -4.26 14.23 -10.03
N VAL A 81 -3.85 14.02 -8.77
CA VAL A 81 -3.14 12.81 -8.34
C VAL A 81 -3.89 12.15 -7.19
N ALA A 82 -4.22 10.85 -7.35
CA ALA A 82 -4.75 10.02 -6.29
C ALA A 82 -3.62 9.37 -5.49
N ILE A 83 -3.62 9.51 -4.16
CA ILE A 83 -2.63 8.91 -3.26
C ILE A 83 -3.22 7.66 -2.62
N VAL A 84 -2.54 6.52 -2.78
CA VAL A 84 -2.97 5.18 -2.38
C VAL A 84 -2.03 4.64 -1.29
N HIS A 85 -2.57 4.41 -0.10
CA HIS A 85 -1.79 4.06 1.09
C HIS A 85 -1.37 2.57 1.14
N GLY A 86 -0.49 2.20 2.08
CA GLY A 86 -0.05 0.83 2.33
C GLY A 86 -1.03 0.01 3.19
N TRP A 87 -0.77 -1.31 3.28
CA TRP A 87 -1.53 -2.22 4.13
C TRP A 87 -1.43 -1.84 5.61
N THR A 88 -2.54 -1.95 6.33
CA THR A 88 -2.82 -1.52 7.71
C THR A 88 -2.79 0.00 7.96
N TRP A 89 -2.51 0.80 6.96
CA TRP A 89 -2.50 2.27 7.06
C TRP A 89 -3.91 2.84 6.82
N ASN A 90 -3.99 4.15 6.81
CA ASN A 90 -5.11 4.92 6.26
C ASN A 90 -4.56 6.01 5.31
N ARG A 91 -5.42 6.89 4.83
CA ARG A 91 -5.04 7.99 3.92
C ARG A 91 -3.97 8.94 4.49
N LEU A 92 -3.75 8.98 5.81
CA LEU A 92 -2.67 9.76 6.43
C LEU A 92 -1.31 9.05 6.40
N GLY A 93 -1.28 7.75 6.05
CA GLY A 93 -0.11 6.90 6.19
C GLY A 93 -0.17 6.07 7.47
N THR A 94 0.94 5.95 8.18
CA THR A 94 1.04 5.17 9.42
C THR A 94 1.83 5.90 10.49
N THR A 95 1.38 5.78 11.73
CA THR A 95 2.15 6.20 12.93
C THR A 95 3.10 5.12 13.42
N ALA A 96 3.01 3.90 12.87
CA ALA A 96 3.80 2.73 13.25
C ALA A 96 3.71 2.35 14.74
N THR A 97 2.66 2.77 15.45
CA THR A 97 2.51 2.58 16.90
C THR A 97 1.77 1.30 17.28
N ASP A 98 1.19 0.60 16.32
CA ASP A 98 0.51 -0.67 16.54
C ASP A 98 1.48 -1.83 16.81
N ILE A 99 0.93 -3.01 17.15
CA ILE A 99 1.73 -4.19 17.49
C ILE A 99 2.62 -4.61 16.31
N LEU A 100 2.08 -4.61 15.09
CA LEU A 100 2.85 -4.99 13.91
C LEU A 100 3.99 -3.99 13.66
N GLY A 101 3.71 -2.69 13.74
CA GLY A 101 4.71 -1.64 13.59
C GLY A 101 5.87 -1.79 14.56
N ARG A 102 5.57 -2.03 15.85
CA ARG A 102 6.59 -2.23 16.89
C ARG A 102 7.42 -3.49 16.68
N LEU A 103 6.80 -4.61 16.30
CA LEU A 103 7.49 -5.89 16.06
C LEU A 103 8.36 -5.86 14.80
N SER A 104 7.98 -5.06 13.83
CA SER A 104 8.66 -4.97 12.53
C SER A 104 9.69 -3.84 12.43
N GLY A 105 9.83 -3.02 13.48
CA GLY A 105 10.72 -1.85 13.43
C GLY A 105 10.24 -0.77 12.45
N ALA A 106 8.92 -0.68 12.24
CA ALA A 106 8.33 0.30 11.34
C ALA A 106 8.59 1.74 11.84
N ALA A 107 8.76 2.65 10.89
CA ALA A 107 8.80 4.09 11.13
C ALA A 107 7.50 4.76 10.65
N PRO A 108 7.09 5.89 11.24
CA PRO A 108 5.95 6.66 10.76
C PRO A 108 6.13 7.09 9.31
N VAL A 109 5.08 7.01 8.50
CA VAL A 109 5.03 7.53 7.12
C VAL A 109 3.88 8.52 7.03
N ASP A 110 4.20 9.75 6.64
CA ASP A 110 3.24 10.85 6.50
C ASP A 110 2.90 11.09 5.04
N LEU A 111 1.67 10.77 4.64
CA LEU A 111 1.19 10.99 3.26
C LEU A 111 0.75 12.44 2.99
N PHE A 112 0.69 13.31 3.99
CA PHE A 112 0.54 14.74 3.73
C PHE A 112 1.81 15.37 3.15
N ALA A 113 3.00 14.79 3.36
CA ALA A 113 4.24 15.31 2.77
C ALA A 113 4.20 15.31 1.23
N PRO A 114 3.95 14.18 0.53
CA PRO A 114 3.77 14.18 -0.91
C PRO A 114 2.53 14.95 -1.35
N ALA A 115 1.43 14.92 -0.58
CA ALA A 115 0.23 15.70 -0.90
C ALA A 115 0.51 17.21 -0.92
N ARG A 116 1.31 17.71 0.02
CA ARG A 116 1.74 19.12 0.07
C ARG A 116 2.53 19.49 -1.17
N ALA A 117 3.55 18.70 -1.51
CA ALA A 117 4.38 18.97 -2.68
C ALA A 117 3.55 19.02 -3.98
N LEU A 118 2.65 18.05 -4.17
CA LEU A 118 1.75 18.00 -5.33
C LEU A 118 0.82 19.23 -5.36
N ARG A 119 0.18 19.55 -4.24
CA ARG A 119 -0.73 20.68 -4.16
C ARG A 119 -0.03 22.02 -4.46
N GLU A 120 1.16 22.23 -3.91
CA GLU A 120 1.96 23.44 -4.14
C GLU A 120 2.46 23.54 -5.60
N ALA A 121 2.68 22.40 -6.25
CA ALA A 121 3.01 22.31 -7.67
C ALA A 121 1.78 22.42 -8.61
N GLY A 122 0.57 22.64 -8.07
CA GLY A 122 -0.63 22.88 -8.86
C GLY A 122 -1.46 21.65 -9.22
N TYR A 123 -1.22 20.51 -8.59
CA TYR A 123 -2.04 19.31 -8.73
C TYR A 123 -3.16 19.29 -7.69
N HIS A 124 -4.38 18.96 -8.07
CA HIS A 124 -5.39 18.52 -7.13
C HIS A 124 -4.95 17.18 -6.53
N VAL A 125 -5.25 16.96 -5.26
CA VAL A 125 -4.89 15.72 -4.57
C VAL A 125 -6.14 15.03 -4.05
N LEU A 126 -6.32 13.76 -4.38
CA LEU A 126 -7.34 12.90 -3.78
C LEU A 126 -6.67 11.90 -2.85
N MET A 127 -6.97 11.98 -1.55
CA MET A 127 -6.49 11.05 -0.53
C MET A 127 -7.68 10.23 -0.02
N PHE A 128 -7.68 8.92 -0.24
CA PHE A 128 -8.78 8.05 0.16
C PHE A 128 -8.31 6.88 1.03
N ASP A 129 -9.19 6.36 1.85
CA ASP A 129 -8.98 5.08 2.50
C ASP A 129 -9.41 3.96 1.56
N MET A 130 -8.55 2.99 1.28
CA MET A 130 -8.95 1.79 0.55
C MET A 130 -9.98 0.99 1.35
N ARG A 131 -10.72 0.11 0.68
CA ARG A 131 -11.63 -0.85 1.32
C ARG A 131 -10.98 -1.54 2.52
N ASN A 132 -11.74 -1.87 3.53
CA ASN A 132 -11.28 -2.46 4.79
C ASN A 132 -10.40 -1.56 5.67
N HIS A 133 -10.04 -0.36 5.23
CA HIS A 133 -9.18 0.57 5.97
C HIS A 133 -9.92 1.88 6.33
N GLY A 134 -9.39 2.60 7.31
CA GLY A 134 -9.86 3.92 7.73
C GLY A 134 -11.39 4.00 7.86
N ARG A 135 -12.02 4.91 7.09
CA ARG A 135 -13.47 5.17 7.11
C ARG A 135 -14.22 4.57 5.91
N SER A 136 -13.54 3.91 4.99
CA SER A 136 -14.16 3.28 3.82
C SER A 136 -14.94 2.02 4.18
N GLY A 137 -15.77 1.56 3.26
CA GLY A 137 -16.53 0.34 3.36
C GLY A 137 -15.67 -0.92 3.50
N ALA A 138 -16.31 -2.05 3.71
CA ALA A 138 -15.65 -3.34 3.80
C ALA A 138 -15.84 -4.13 2.50
N GLY A 139 -14.75 -4.73 2.02
CA GLY A 139 -14.76 -5.86 1.09
C GLY A 139 -14.58 -7.18 1.84
N PRO A 140 -14.60 -8.33 1.14
CA PRO A 140 -14.48 -9.65 1.79
C PRO A 140 -13.17 -9.83 2.56
N THR A 141 -12.05 -9.48 1.95
CA THR A 141 -10.69 -9.54 2.54
C THR A 141 -9.81 -8.47 1.90
N VAL A 142 -8.62 -8.24 2.45
CA VAL A 142 -7.57 -7.48 1.77
C VAL A 142 -6.95 -8.38 0.69
N THR A 143 -6.82 -7.90 -0.54
CA THR A 143 -6.26 -8.67 -1.67
C THR A 143 -4.91 -8.14 -2.16
N PHE A 144 -4.27 -7.30 -1.35
CA PHE A 144 -2.92 -6.74 -1.59
C PHE A 144 -2.76 -6.02 -2.93
N GLY A 145 -3.82 -5.33 -3.35
CA GLY A 145 -3.85 -4.47 -4.52
C GLY A 145 -4.81 -4.94 -5.61
N HIS A 146 -5.20 -6.22 -5.63
CA HIS A 146 -6.03 -6.76 -6.70
C HIS A 146 -7.44 -6.17 -6.70
N ASP A 147 -8.23 -6.36 -5.62
CA ASP A 147 -9.58 -5.79 -5.52
C ASP A 147 -9.53 -4.32 -5.10
N GLU A 148 -8.48 -3.89 -4.40
CA GLU A 148 -8.25 -2.48 -4.08
C GLU A 148 -8.03 -1.63 -5.34
N ALA A 149 -7.71 -2.23 -6.49
CA ALA A 149 -7.68 -1.54 -7.78
C ALA A 149 -9.06 -0.96 -8.17
N ASP A 150 -10.15 -1.61 -7.79
CA ASP A 150 -11.50 -1.09 -8.01
C ASP A 150 -11.77 0.21 -7.21
N ASP A 151 -11.12 0.37 -6.04
CA ASP A 151 -11.18 1.60 -5.24
C ASP A 151 -10.51 2.75 -5.98
N LEU A 152 -9.31 2.51 -6.54
CA LEU A 152 -8.58 3.52 -7.31
C LEU A 152 -9.28 3.86 -8.62
N LEU A 153 -9.87 2.89 -9.31
CA LEU A 153 -10.64 3.13 -10.52
C LEU A 153 -11.90 3.96 -10.22
N GLY A 154 -12.59 3.70 -9.11
CA GLY A 154 -13.67 4.55 -8.61
C GLY A 154 -13.20 5.98 -8.30
N ALA A 155 -12.02 6.13 -7.69
CA ALA A 155 -11.39 7.42 -7.44
C ALA A 155 -11.11 8.20 -8.75
N VAL A 156 -10.61 7.51 -9.77
CA VAL A 156 -10.38 8.09 -11.11
C VAL A 156 -11.69 8.53 -11.75
N GLN A 157 -12.75 7.71 -11.67
CA GLN A 157 -14.07 8.09 -12.19
C GLN A 157 -14.64 9.33 -11.47
N TYR A 158 -14.48 9.41 -10.14
CA TYR A 158 -14.84 10.58 -9.38
C TYR A 158 -14.09 11.83 -9.86
N LEU A 159 -12.76 11.75 -10.01
CA LEU A 159 -11.94 12.86 -10.49
C LEU A 159 -12.36 13.32 -11.89
N LYS A 160 -12.61 12.41 -12.80
CA LYS A 160 -13.08 12.71 -14.17
C LYS A 160 -14.44 13.39 -14.21
N GLY A 161 -15.28 13.17 -13.23
CA GLY A 161 -16.60 13.80 -13.11
C GLY A 161 -16.57 15.23 -12.57
N ARG A 162 -15.40 15.74 -12.16
CA ARG A 162 -15.27 17.11 -11.62
C ARG A 162 -14.95 18.12 -12.72
N GLU A 163 -15.61 19.24 -12.68
CA GLU A 163 -15.39 20.36 -13.64
C GLU A 163 -14.03 21.07 -13.44
N ASP A 164 -13.49 21.04 -12.21
CA ASP A 164 -12.22 21.64 -11.85
C ASP A 164 -11.01 20.71 -12.07
N VAL A 165 -11.24 19.46 -12.51
CA VAL A 165 -10.18 18.48 -12.82
C VAL A 165 -10.03 18.33 -14.34
N ASP A 166 -8.79 18.35 -14.81
CA ASP A 166 -8.49 17.95 -16.19
C ASP A 166 -8.50 16.42 -16.31
N ALA A 167 -9.54 15.88 -16.90
CA ALA A 167 -9.78 14.45 -17.02
C ALA A 167 -8.69 13.68 -17.81
N GLU A 168 -7.95 14.39 -18.67
CA GLU A 168 -6.83 13.79 -19.43
C GLU A 168 -5.50 13.84 -18.69
N ARG A 169 -5.45 14.43 -17.49
CA ARG A 169 -4.23 14.59 -16.67
C ARG A 169 -4.41 14.04 -15.25
N ILE A 170 -4.76 12.76 -15.16
CA ILE A 170 -4.94 12.07 -13.88
C ILE A 170 -3.75 11.12 -13.64
N GLY A 171 -3.11 11.27 -12.49
CA GLY A 171 -2.03 10.42 -12.00
C GLY A 171 -2.39 9.66 -10.73
N ALA A 172 -1.53 8.69 -10.36
CA ALA A 172 -1.65 7.93 -9.13
C ALA A 172 -0.29 7.75 -8.45
N LEU A 173 -0.25 7.85 -7.11
CA LEU A 173 0.92 7.60 -6.29
C LEU A 173 0.59 6.54 -5.24
N GLY A 174 1.19 5.36 -5.33
CA GLY A 174 0.91 4.24 -4.43
C GLY A 174 2.11 3.81 -3.59
N TYR A 175 1.83 3.42 -2.34
CA TYR A 175 2.83 2.94 -1.38
C TYR A 175 2.56 1.48 -1.00
N SER A 176 3.54 0.58 -1.15
CA SER A 176 3.43 -0.84 -0.77
C SER A 176 2.24 -1.53 -1.44
N MET A 177 1.23 -1.96 -0.67
CA MET A 177 -0.03 -2.45 -1.20
C MET A 177 -0.68 -1.43 -2.15
N GLY A 178 -0.63 -0.13 -1.83
CA GLY A 178 -1.10 0.92 -2.74
C GLY A 178 -0.31 0.99 -4.05
N ALA A 179 0.98 0.66 -4.03
CA ALA A 179 1.79 0.54 -5.26
C ALA A 179 1.33 -0.65 -6.13
N ASN A 180 1.01 -1.79 -5.51
CA ASN A 180 0.39 -2.91 -6.21
C ASN A 180 -0.99 -2.51 -6.78
N THR A 181 -1.80 -1.83 -5.97
CA THR A 181 -3.13 -1.30 -6.38
C THR A 181 -3.02 -0.45 -7.64
N VAL A 182 -2.03 0.44 -7.68
CA VAL A 182 -1.75 1.28 -8.87
C VAL A 182 -1.42 0.41 -10.09
N MET A 183 -0.56 -0.59 -9.97
CA MET A 183 -0.21 -1.49 -11.08
C MET A 183 -1.44 -2.26 -11.59
N PHE A 184 -2.25 -2.83 -10.68
CA PHE A 184 -3.48 -3.55 -11.08
C PHE A 184 -4.53 -2.62 -11.69
N ALA A 185 -4.65 -1.38 -11.22
CA ALA A 185 -5.58 -0.39 -11.79
C ALA A 185 -5.14 0.06 -13.19
N CYS A 186 -3.85 0.39 -13.38
CA CYS A 186 -3.30 0.78 -14.69
C CYS A 186 -3.44 -0.36 -15.72
N ALA A 187 -3.28 -1.61 -15.30
CA ALA A 187 -3.49 -2.76 -16.18
C ALA A 187 -4.97 -2.97 -16.62
N ARG A 188 -5.92 -2.37 -15.90
CA ARG A 188 -7.37 -2.48 -16.19
C ARG A 188 -7.94 -1.23 -16.87
N SER A 189 -7.21 -0.10 -16.86
CA SER A 189 -7.72 1.17 -17.38
C SER A 189 -6.58 2.06 -17.87
N GLN A 190 -6.80 2.75 -18.98
CA GLN A 190 -5.88 3.72 -19.58
C GLN A 190 -6.16 5.18 -19.11
N GLU A 191 -7.02 5.36 -18.13
CA GLU A 191 -7.41 6.69 -17.65
C GLU A 191 -6.39 7.30 -16.69
N ILE A 192 -5.52 6.47 -16.07
CA ILE A 192 -4.36 6.92 -15.32
C ILE A 192 -3.21 7.13 -16.31
N LYS A 193 -2.75 8.37 -16.47
CA LYS A 193 -1.73 8.70 -17.47
C LYS A 193 -0.31 8.54 -16.95
N ALA A 194 -0.11 8.79 -15.64
CA ALA A 194 1.18 8.64 -14.98
C ALA A 194 1.00 8.02 -13.60
N ALA A 195 1.88 7.11 -13.22
CA ALA A 195 1.79 6.36 -11.97
C ALA A 195 3.16 6.24 -11.29
N ILE A 196 3.20 6.38 -9.97
CA ILE A 196 4.39 6.11 -9.17
C ILE A 196 4.10 4.97 -8.20
N ALA A 197 4.88 3.90 -8.29
CA ALA A 197 4.77 2.72 -7.45
C ALA A 197 5.97 2.66 -6.47
N VAL A 198 5.73 3.09 -5.21
CA VAL A 198 6.78 3.12 -4.16
C VAL A 198 6.77 1.80 -3.40
N GLN A 199 7.85 1.05 -3.54
CA GLN A 199 8.07 -0.24 -2.87
C GLN A 199 6.93 -1.25 -3.13
N PRO A 200 6.54 -1.50 -4.41
CA PRO A 200 5.60 -2.58 -4.74
C PRO A 200 6.17 -3.92 -4.28
N VAL A 201 5.31 -4.88 -4.01
CA VAL A 201 5.74 -6.18 -3.45
C VAL A 201 5.04 -7.35 -4.12
N ARG A 202 5.71 -8.49 -4.14
CA ARG A 202 5.09 -9.79 -4.34
C ARG A 202 4.55 -10.27 -3.00
N PRO A 203 3.23 -10.37 -2.77
CA PRO A 203 2.67 -10.57 -1.43
C PRO A 203 3.18 -11.82 -0.71
N HIS A 204 3.39 -12.92 -1.44
CA HIS A 204 3.93 -14.16 -0.85
C HIS A 204 5.41 -14.03 -0.41
N VAL A 205 6.23 -13.27 -1.16
CA VAL A 205 7.63 -12.99 -0.80
C VAL A 205 7.68 -12.11 0.44
N PHE A 206 6.94 -11.01 0.41
CA PHE A 206 6.82 -10.08 1.53
C PHE A 206 6.38 -10.78 2.82
N ALA A 207 5.27 -11.55 2.78
CA ALA A 207 4.75 -12.25 3.94
C ALA A 207 5.76 -13.27 4.50
N SER A 208 6.47 -14.01 3.62
CA SER A 208 7.47 -14.98 4.02
C SER A 208 8.68 -14.34 4.71
N ARG A 209 9.20 -13.25 4.13
CA ARG A 209 10.37 -12.54 4.67
C ARG A 209 10.02 -11.83 5.97
N MET A 210 8.88 -11.15 6.03
CA MET A 210 8.41 -10.47 7.24
C MET A 210 8.17 -11.45 8.39
N ALA A 211 7.50 -12.58 8.14
CA ALA A 211 7.28 -13.60 9.17
C ALA A 211 8.60 -14.16 9.72
N ARG A 212 9.59 -14.39 8.84
CA ARG A 212 10.92 -14.84 9.24
C ARG A 212 11.70 -13.77 10.00
N SER A 213 11.59 -12.51 9.59
CA SER A 213 12.23 -11.38 10.27
C SER A 213 11.73 -11.20 11.70
N ILE A 214 10.42 -11.38 11.95
CA ILE A 214 9.80 -11.22 13.26
C ILE A 214 9.99 -12.44 14.17
N LEU A 215 9.87 -13.66 13.62
CA LEU A 215 9.77 -14.90 14.38
C LEU A 215 10.93 -15.87 14.12
N GLY A 216 11.93 -15.48 13.34
CA GLY A 216 13.05 -16.34 12.99
C GLY A 216 12.60 -17.66 12.35
N PRO A 217 13.15 -18.82 12.80
CA PRO A 217 12.79 -20.15 12.26
C PRO A 217 11.31 -20.51 12.39
N LEU A 218 10.61 -19.92 13.37
CA LEU A 218 9.19 -20.17 13.62
C LEU A 218 8.27 -19.37 12.69
N GLY A 219 8.81 -18.44 11.91
CA GLY A 219 8.04 -17.63 10.94
C GLY A 219 7.28 -18.47 9.93
N GLY A 220 7.83 -19.63 9.53
CA GLY A 220 7.14 -20.57 8.64
C GLY A 220 5.86 -21.16 9.24
N ILE A 221 5.82 -21.43 10.54
CA ILE A 221 4.62 -21.91 11.24
C ILE A 221 3.55 -20.81 11.23
N ALA A 222 3.92 -19.60 11.63
CA ALA A 222 3.01 -18.46 11.65
C ALA A 222 2.44 -18.15 10.25
N LEU A 223 3.29 -18.15 9.22
CA LEU A 223 2.87 -17.93 7.83
C LEU A 223 1.88 -19.00 7.35
N ASN A 224 2.14 -20.28 7.63
CA ASN A 224 1.25 -21.37 7.22
C ASN A 224 -0.13 -21.25 7.89
N VAL A 225 -0.16 -20.90 9.17
CA VAL A 225 -1.41 -20.64 9.90
C VAL A 225 -2.13 -19.44 9.29
N ALA A 226 -1.42 -18.33 9.07
CA ALA A 226 -2.00 -17.11 8.48
C ALA A 226 -2.60 -17.38 7.10
N ARG A 227 -1.84 -17.99 6.20
CA ARG A 227 -2.30 -18.32 4.83
C ARG A 227 -3.51 -19.24 4.82
N ARG A 228 -3.51 -20.28 5.67
CA ARG A 228 -4.63 -21.22 5.74
C ARG A 228 -5.91 -20.56 6.25
N MET A 229 -5.80 -19.71 7.26
CA MET A 229 -6.95 -18.97 7.80
C MET A 229 -7.45 -17.92 6.81
N TYR A 230 -6.54 -17.15 6.20
CA TYR A 230 -6.86 -16.16 5.19
C TYR A 230 -7.59 -16.79 3.98
N TYR A 231 -7.06 -17.88 3.43
CA TYR A 231 -7.70 -18.60 2.33
C TYR A 231 -9.09 -19.13 2.71
N ARG A 232 -9.26 -19.68 3.92
CA ARG A 232 -10.57 -20.13 4.42
C ARG A 232 -11.57 -19.00 4.62
N SER A 233 -11.10 -17.78 4.80
CA SER A 233 -11.93 -16.58 4.90
C SER A 233 -12.24 -15.94 3.54
N GLY A 234 -11.92 -16.61 2.44
CA GLY A 234 -12.18 -16.11 1.07
C GLY A 234 -11.05 -15.29 0.45
N GLY A 235 -9.91 -15.17 1.13
CA GLY A 235 -8.74 -14.50 0.54
C GLY A 235 -8.10 -15.32 -0.59
N PRO A 236 -7.52 -14.68 -1.60
CA PRO A 236 -6.82 -15.37 -2.69
C PRO A 236 -5.53 -16.04 -2.21
N LEU A 237 -5.00 -16.96 -2.99
CA LEU A 237 -3.63 -17.43 -2.79
C LEU A 237 -2.66 -16.27 -3.03
N LEU A 238 -1.74 -16.01 -2.10
CA LEU A 238 -0.83 -14.86 -2.19
C LEU A 238 0.05 -14.89 -3.45
N GLU A 239 0.29 -16.06 -3.99
CA GLU A 239 1.04 -16.28 -5.24
C GLU A 239 0.27 -15.83 -6.48
N THR A 240 -1.07 -15.79 -6.43
CA THR A 240 -1.93 -15.40 -7.57
C THR A 240 -2.20 -13.90 -7.65
N VAL A 241 -1.83 -13.14 -6.62
CA VAL A 241 -1.94 -11.67 -6.59
C VAL A 241 -0.57 -10.98 -6.76
N ASP A 242 0.30 -11.59 -7.54
CA ASP A 242 1.64 -11.06 -7.87
C ASP A 242 1.53 -9.97 -8.96
N PRO A 243 1.98 -8.72 -8.69
CA PRO A 243 1.93 -7.66 -9.71
C PRO A 243 2.72 -7.98 -10.99
N ALA A 244 3.65 -8.93 -10.96
CA ALA A 244 4.37 -9.38 -12.16
C ALA A 244 3.44 -9.92 -13.26
N ILE A 245 2.23 -10.40 -12.90
CA ILE A 245 1.28 -10.94 -13.89
C ILE A 245 0.57 -9.86 -14.71
N VAL A 246 0.69 -8.60 -14.31
CA VAL A 246 0.06 -7.45 -14.99
C VAL A 246 1.07 -6.39 -15.44
N ALA A 247 2.36 -6.60 -15.21
CA ALA A 247 3.38 -5.58 -15.48
C ALA A 247 3.43 -5.16 -16.96
N ASP A 248 3.22 -6.09 -17.88
CA ASP A 248 3.15 -5.86 -19.33
C ASP A 248 1.86 -5.17 -19.79
N LEU A 249 0.83 -5.19 -18.94
CA LEU A 249 -0.49 -4.58 -19.21
C LEU A 249 -0.59 -3.14 -18.68
N VAL A 250 0.39 -2.64 -17.94
CA VAL A 250 0.41 -1.26 -17.40
C VAL A 250 0.48 -0.22 -18.53
N HIS A 251 1.16 -0.56 -19.64
CA HIS A 251 1.19 0.31 -20.82
C HIS A 251 -0.24 0.62 -21.34
N PRO A 252 -0.57 1.87 -21.74
CA PRO A 252 0.32 3.00 -22.02
C PRO A 252 0.56 3.95 -20.82
N THR A 253 0.17 3.62 -19.61
CA THR A 253 0.44 4.45 -18.43
C THR A 253 1.95 4.57 -18.22
N ALA A 254 2.46 5.80 -18.12
CA ALA A 254 3.84 6.01 -17.68
C ALA A 254 3.99 5.57 -16.22
N ILE A 255 4.97 4.73 -15.89
CA ILE A 255 5.16 4.26 -14.51
C ILE A 255 6.59 4.42 -14.02
N LEU A 256 6.74 5.02 -12.81
CA LEU A 256 8.00 5.09 -12.07
C LEU A 256 7.96 4.11 -10.89
N TYR A 257 8.87 3.15 -10.91
CA TYR A 257 9.11 2.26 -9.77
C TYR A 257 10.19 2.83 -8.87
N ILE A 258 9.95 2.87 -7.55
CA ILE A 258 10.93 3.28 -6.54
C ILE A 258 11.11 2.13 -5.55
N GLN A 259 12.35 1.64 -5.39
CA GLN A 259 12.66 0.54 -4.48
C GLN A 259 13.92 0.82 -3.68
N GLY A 260 13.84 0.66 -2.35
CA GLY A 260 15.00 0.68 -1.47
C GLY A 260 15.84 -0.58 -1.62
N ASP A 261 17.17 -0.44 -1.71
CA ASP A 261 18.10 -1.57 -1.88
C ASP A 261 18.27 -2.42 -0.62
N GLY A 262 18.05 -1.85 0.56
CA GLY A 262 18.11 -2.53 1.87
C GLY A 262 16.74 -2.96 2.43
N ASP A 263 15.69 -3.04 1.62
CA ASP A 263 14.38 -3.52 2.07
C ASP A 263 14.43 -5.01 2.46
N PRO A 264 14.24 -5.37 3.75
CA PRO A 264 14.37 -6.76 4.19
C PRO A 264 13.18 -7.64 3.79
N TRP A 265 12.04 -7.07 3.40
CA TRP A 265 10.79 -7.81 3.14
C TRP A 265 10.39 -7.82 1.66
N GLY A 266 10.55 -6.70 0.96
CA GLY A 266 10.55 -6.66 -0.49
C GLY A 266 11.91 -7.06 -1.05
N ASP A 267 12.07 -7.01 -2.34
CA ASP A 267 13.40 -7.16 -2.95
C ASP A 267 13.50 -6.38 -4.26
N VAL A 268 14.72 -5.93 -4.52
CA VAL A 268 15.07 -5.24 -5.75
C VAL A 268 14.80 -6.12 -6.97
N ASP A 269 15.04 -7.44 -6.86
CA ASP A 269 14.87 -8.36 -7.99
C ASP A 269 13.40 -8.49 -8.39
N SER A 270 12.47 -8.48 -7.42
CA SER A 270 11.02 -8.45 -7.72
C SER A 270 10.65 -7.19 -8.51
N VAL A 271 11.14 -6.02 -8.10
CA VAL A 271 10.80 -4.75 -8.77
C VAL A 271 11.51 -4.64 -10.12
N ARG A 272 12.76 -5.12 -10.24
CA ARG A 272 13.44 -5.27 -11.55
C ARG A 272 12.64 -6.15 -12.50
N ARG A 273 12.08 -7.26 -11.98
CA ARG A 273 11.22 -8.14 -12.78
C ARG A 273 9.96 -7.42 -13.27
N PHE A 274 9.33 -6.56 -12.44
CA PHE A 274 8.18 -5.77 -12.91
C PHE A 274 8.59 -4.83 -14.04
N TYR A 275 9.73 -4.14 -13.88
CA TYR A 275 10.29 -3.28 -14.90
C TYR A 275 10.66 -4.04 -16.19
N GLU A 276 11.30 -5.21 -16.08
CA GLU A 276 11.72 -6.03 -17.23
C GLU A 276 10.53 -6.63 -18.01
N LEU A 277 9.40 -6.90 -17.34
CA LEU A 277 8.18 -7.40 -17.95
C LEU A 277 7.32 -6.28 -18.53
N GLY A 278 7.46 -5.06 -18.02
CA GLY A 278 6.68 -3.90 -18.45
C GLY A 278 7.12 -3.37 -19.81
N GLN A 279 6.39 -2.38 -20.30
CA GLN A 279 6.63 -1.69 -21.56
C GLN A 279 6.81 -0.20 -21.31
N GLU A 280 7.58 0.48 -22.17
CA GLU A 280 7.75 1.93 -22.11
C GLU A 280 6.40 2.68 -22.32
N PRO A 281 6.16 3.82 -21.67
CA PRO A 281 7.13 4.58 -20.86
C PRO A 281 7.20 4.09 -19.41
N GLN A 282 8.40 3.75 -18.95
CA GLN A 282 8.63 3.32 -17.57
C GLN A 282 10.01 3.73 -17.06
N GLU A 283 10.13 3.90 -15.75
CA GLU A 283 11.37 4.23 -15.07
C GLU A 283 11.57 3.33 -13.84
N LEU A 284 12.83 3.03 -13.50
CA LEU A 284 13.20 2.30 -12.29
C LEU A 284 14.25 3.08 -11.51
N LYS A 285 13.93 3.43 -10.26
CA LYS A 285 14.85 4.09 -9.34
C LYS A 285 15.11 3.20 -8.12
N ILE A 286 16.34 2.68 -8.03
CA ILE A 286 16.82 2.00 -6.83
C ILE A 286 17.47 3.03 -5.92
N VAL A 287 17.03 3.11 -4.67
CA VAL A 287 17.47 4.14 -3.72
C VAL A 287 18.16 3.52 -2.51
N PRO A 288 19.18 4.17 -1.94
CA PRO A 288 19.84 3.70 -0.73
C PRO A 288 18.83 3.55 0.42
N SER A 289 18.86 2.43 1.10
CA SER A 289 18.02 2.18 2.27
C SER A 289 18.70 1.19 3.21
N VAL A 290 18.35 1.25 4.50
CA VAL A 290 18.72 0.24 5.52
C VAL A 290 17.50 -0.58 5.89
N HIS A 291 16.32 0.02 5.75
CA HIS A 291 15.04 -0.61 6.07
C HIS A 291 13.99 -0.22 5.02
N ARG A 292 12.90 -1.00 4.96
CA ARG A 292 11.80 -0.73 4.04
C ARG A 292 11.25 0.69 4.14
N PHE A 293 11.19 1.25 5.35
CA PHE A 293 10.62 2.58 5.59
C PHE A 293 11.46 3.72 5.01
N ASP A 294 12.76 3.52 4.81
CA ASP A 294 13.62 4.52 4.14
C ASP A 294 13.16 4.74 2.69
N GLY A 295 12.77 3.66 1.99
CA GLY A 295 12.22 3.76 0.65
C GLY A 295 10.87 4.50 0.59
N TYR A 296 10.03 4.38 1.63
CA TYR A 296 8.81 5.17 1.72
C TYR A 296 9.08 6.66 1.97
N HIS A 297 10.14 6.98 2.73
CA HIS A 297 10.54 8.36 3.01
C HIS A 297 11.27 9.03 1.85
N TYR A 298 11.70 8.26 0.85
CA TYR A 298 12.51 8.81 -0.24
C TYR A 298 11.87 10.02 -0.91
N LEU A 299 10.59 9.94 -1.28
CA LEU A 299 9.87 11.06 -1.90
C LEU A 299 9.61 12.24 -0.97
N GLN A 300 9.66 12.05 0.35
CA GLN A 300 9.56 13.15 1.31
C GLN A 300 10.85 14.00 1.31
N GLY A 301 12.00 13.35 1.13
CA GLY A 301 13.29 14.02 1.01
C GLY A 301 13.62 14.51 -0.41
N HIS A 302 12.97 13.93 -1.42
CA HIS A 302 13.22 14.20 -2.85
C HIS A 302 11.89 14.40 -3.60
N PRO A 303 11.10 15.42 -3.24
CA PRO A 303 9.81 15.67 -3.92
C PRO A 303 9.96 16.02 -5.39
N ASP A 304 11.12 16.57 -5.79
CA ASP A 304 11.50 16.87 -7.17
C ASP A 304 11.43 15.65 -8.10
N VAL A 305 11.72 14.46 -7.61
CA VAL A 305 11.62 13.21 -8.38
C VAL A 305 10.16 12.93 -8.76
N MET A 306 9.24 13.04 -7.79
CA MET A 306 7.81 12.85 -8.02
C MET A 306 7.24 13.94 -8.93
N LEU A 307 7.56 15.19 -8.63
CA LEU A 307 7.04 16.34 -9.37
C LEU A 307 7.55 16.35 -10.81
N GLY A 308 8.84 16.09 -11.04
CA GLY A 308 9.42 16.00 -12.38
C GLY A 308 8.79 14.89 -13.22
N PHE A 309 8.53 13.71 -12.61
CA PHE A 309 7.86 12.62 -13.31
C PHE A 309 6.42 12.97 -13.70
N PHE A 310 5.63 13.52 -12.77
CA PHE A 310 4.27 13.93 -13.10
C PHE A 310 4.23 15.12 -14.07
N GLU A 311 5.15 16.09 -13.97
CA GLU A 311 5.27 17.16 -14.93
C GLU A 311 5.55 16.63 -16.34
N GLN A 312 6.47 15.70 -16.48
CA GLN A 312 6.82 15.09 -17.77
C GLN A 312 5.65 14.35 -18.42
N HIS A 313 4.82 13.67 -17.65
CA HIS A 313 3.79 12.75 -18.17
C HIS A 313 2.34 13.25 -18.00
N LEU A 314 2.11 14.33 -17.23
CA LEU A 314 0.82 14.99 -17.07
C LEU A 314 0.81 16.44 -17.60
N SER A 315 1.86 16.86 -18.33
CA SER A 315 1.83 18.13 -19.07
C SER A 315 0.87 18.01 -20.25
N GLY A 316 -0.04 18.97 -20.40
CA GLY A 316 -0.90 19.09 -21.57
C GLY A 316 -0.23 19.83 -22.70
#